data_fe474cb8e432ad9b408fd3788afa8d6c
#
_entry.id   fe474cb8e432ad9b408fd3788afa8d6c
#
_cell.length_a   1.000
_cell.length_b   1.000
_cell.length_c   1.000
_cell.angle_alpha   90.00
_cell.angle_beta   90.00
_cell.angle_gamma   90.00
#
_symmetry.space_group_name_H-M   'P 1'
#
loop_
_entity.id
_entity.type
_entity.pdbx_description
1 polymer ?
#
loop_
_entity_poly.entity_id
_entity_poly.type
_entity_poly.pdbx_seq_one_letter_code
_entity_poly.pdbx_strand_id
1 'polypeptide(L)'
;MSDLDNIDRAEGVDLLAPFFDLTTFSIYVRNRSAQDVFELLSDYYQLVGDIIEEGNGKVVKFIGDAGLVAFPEDAVAKGVLALRKLKNEGDAWLADWDTPCKHRIKAHFGHVHCGRIGTRTSKQFDVFGETVNIAAVLQSNGLALTAQVFRKLDSSTRQLLKKHTPPITYILVEGAHADQ
;
A
#
# COMPACT_ATOMS: atom_id res chain seq x y z
N MET A 1 -0.15 -3.16 17.63
CA MET A 1 -0.34 -4.55 17.18
C MET A 1 -1.73 -4.60 16.57
N SER A 2 -1.84 -4.88 15.28
CA SER A 2 -3.14 -4.91 14.59
C SER A 2 -3.89 -6.20 14.94
N ASP A 3 -5.23 -6.19 14.89
CA ASP A 3 -6.04 -7.40 15.10
C ASP A 3 -5.69 -8.51 14.10
N LEU A 4 -5.10 -8.15 12.96
CA LEU A 4 -4.61 -9.07 11.94
C LEU A 4 -3.42 -9.95 12.41
N ASP A 5 -2.73 -9.57 13.48
CA ASP A 5 -1.62 -10.36 14.03
C ASP A 5 -2.09 -11.64 14.76
N ASN A 6 -3.35 -11.67 15.18
CA ASN A 6 -3.94 -12.76 15.92
C ASN A 6 -4.64 -13.81 15.03
N ILE A 7 -4.63 -13.62 13.71
CA ILE A 7 -5.29 -14.52 12.75
C ILE A 7 -4.36 -15.71 12.45
N ASP A 8 -4.56 -16.80 13.16
CA ASP A 8 -3.79 -18.05 12.98
C ASP A 8 -4.44 -19.02 11.98
N ARG A 9 -5.77 -18.96 11.84
CA ARG A 9 -6.54 -19.82 10.91
C ARG A 9 -7.16 -18.96 9.83
N ALA A 10 -7.38 -19.57 8.65
CA ALA A 10 -8.04 -18.88 7.55
C ALA A 10 -9.46 -18.45 7.96
N GLU A 11 -9.74 -17.17 7.85
CA GLU A 11 -11.06 -16.58 8.13
C GLU A 11 -11.41 -15.51 7.11
N GLY A 12 -12.72 -15.26 6.95
CA GLY A 12 -13.25 -14.20 6.11
C GLY A 12 -13.41 -12.90 6.91
N VAL A 13 -12.82 -11.83 6.43
CA VAL A 13 -12.89 -10.50 7.05
C VAL A 13 -13.02 -9.40 5.99
N ASP A 14 -13.54 -8.25 6.38
CA ASP A 14 -13.51 -7.06 5.55
C ASP A 14 -12.30 -6.20 5.90
N LEU A 15 -11.53 -5.80 4.90
CA LEU A 15 -10.34 -4.98 5.09
C LEU A 15 -10.04 -4.05 3.92
N LEU A 16 -9.21 -3.07 4.18
CA LEU A 16 -8.55 -2.26 3.16
C LEU A 16 -7.28 -3.00 2.71
N ALA A 17 -7.19 -3.28 1.39
CA ALA A 17 -6.06 -3.96 0.76
C ALA A 17 -5.32 -3.01 -0.19
N PRO A 18 -4.31 -2.27 0.28
CA PRO A 18 -3.45 -1.50 -0.59
C PRO A 18 -2.34 -2.33 -1.22
N PHE A 19 -2.10 -2.06 -2.52
CA PHE A 19 -0.83 -2.33 -3.17
C PHE A 19 -0.05 -1.05 -3.35
N PHE A 20 1.26 -1.12 -3.20
CA PHE A 20 2.18 -0.05 -3.59
C PHE A 20 3.32 -0.61 -4.43
N ASP A 21 3.87 0.20 -5.29
CA ASP A 21 5.09 -0.06 -6.06
C ASP A 21 5.85 1.26 -6.31
N LEU A 22 7.09 1.18 -6.76
CA LEU A 22 7.89 2.33 -7.11
C LEU A 22 7.97 2.51 -8.64
N THR A 23 7.74 3.74 -9.10
CA THR A 23 7.97 4.06 -10.52
C THR A 23 9.44 3.89 -10.88
N THR A 24 9.73 3.43 -12.09
CA THR A 24 11.10 3.36 -12.64
C THR A 24 12.14 2.57 -11.84
N PHE A 25 11.78 1.88 -10.76
CA PHE A 25 12.72 1.16 -9.92
C PHE A 25 13.55 0.15 -10.70
N SER A 26 12.95 -0.63 -11.59
CA SER A 26 13.66 -1.59 -12.44
C SER A 26 14.71 -0.94 -13.37
N ILE A 27 14.53 0.33 -13.72
CA ILE A 27 15.52 1.11 -14.50
C ILE A 27 16.61 1.60 -13.57
N TYR A 28 16.24 2.12 -12.39
CA TYR A 28 17.18 2.64 -11.42
C TYR A 28 18.21 1.58 -10.97
N VAL A 29 17.79 0.33 -10.74
CA VAL A 29 18.67 -0.72 -10.23
C VAL A 29 19.60 -1.34 -11.28
N ARG A 30 19.38 -1.11 -12.59
CA ARG A 30 20.18 -1.73 -13.67
C ARG A 30 21.68 -1.48 -13.56
N ASN A 31 22.07 -0.32 -13.04
CA ASN A 31 23.47 0.11 -12.94
C ASN A 31 23.95 0.17 -11.47
N ARG A 32 23.27 -0.52 -10.56
CA ARG A 32 23.61 -0.59 -9.15
C ARG A 32 24.12 -1.97 -8.79
N SER A 33 24.98 -2.06 -7.78
CA SER A 33 25.37 -3.35 -7.24
C SER A 33 24.21 -4.03 -6.51
N ALA A 34 24.21 -5.35 -6.44
CA ALA A 34 23.21 -6.07 -5.66
C ALA A 34 23.24 -5.69 -4.17
N GLN A 35 24.42 -5.32 -3.66
CA GLN A 35 24.60 -4.85 -2.29
C GLN A 35 23.88 -3.51 -2.08
N ASP A 36 24.09 -2.51 -2.94
CA ASP A 36 23.46 -1.19 -2.83
C ASP A 36 21.92 -1.31 -2.89
N VAL A 37 21.42 -2.19 -3.78
CA VAL A 37 19.97 -2.44 -3.90
C VAL A 37 19.43 -3.11 -2.63
N PHE A 38 20.17 -4.05 -2.05
CA PHE A 38 19.77 -4.71 -0.81
C PHE A 38 19.74 -3.74 0.37
N GLU A 39 20.75 -2.88 0.51
CA GLU A 39 20.79 -1.87 1.57
C GLU A 39 19.64 -0.88 1.43
N LEU A 40 19.42 -0.33 0.23
CA LEU A 40 18.28 0.56 -0.04
C LEU A 40 16.94 -0.13 0.31
N LEU A 41 16.70 -1.36 -0.14
CA LEU A 41 15.44 -2.05 0.12
C LEU A 41 15.28 -2.42 1.60
N SER A 42 16.37 -2.73 2.31
CA SER A 42 16.33 -3.00 3.75
C SER A 42 15.80 -1.80 4.53
N ASP A 43 16.36 -0.61 4.27
CA ASP A 43 15.94 0.62 4.93
C ASP A 43 14.54 1.07 4.48
N TYR A 44 14.24 0.87 3.19
CA TYR A 44 12.91 1.13 2.64
C TYR A 44 11.82 0.27 3.29
N TYR A 45 12.09 -1.02 3.51
CA TYR A 45 11.14 -1.93 4.16
C TYR A 45 10.87 -1.50 5.60
N GLN A 46 11.89 -1.01 6.30
CA GLN A 46 11.72 -0.48 7.65
C GLN A 46 10.83 0.77 7.64
N LEU A 47 11.11 1.73 6.77
CA LEU A 47 10.30 2.94 6.61
C LEU A 47 8.83 2.61 6.32
N VAL A 48 8.59 1.70 5.37
CA VAL A 48 7.22 1.26 5.03
C VAL A 48 6.56 0.59 6.23
N GLY A 49 7.26 -0.32 6.90
CA GLY A 49 6.78 -1.03 8.07
C GLY A 49 6.31 -0.06 9.16
N ASP A 50 7.17 0.88 9.54
CA ASP A 50 6.89 1.87 10.57
C ASP A 50 5.64 2.72 10.25
N ILE A 51 5.52 3.20 9.01
CA ILE A 51 4.37 4.01 8.58
C ILE A 51 3.06 3.19 8.58
N ILE A 52 3.10 1.96 8.10
CA ILE A 52 1.92 1.10 8.02
C ILE A 52 1.45 0.68 9.42
N GLU A 53 2.36 0.29 10.30
CA GLU A 53 2.06 -0.10 11.67
C GLU A 53 1.54 1.05 12.52
N GLU A 54 2.08 2.27 12.34
CA GLU A 54 1.54 3.49 12.96
C GLU A 54 0.07 3.74 12.58
N GLY A 55 -0.31 3.39 11.34
CA GLY A 55 -1.69 3.42 10.86
C GLY A 55 -2.58 2.27 11.33
N ASN A 56 -2.10 1.41 12.24
CA ASN A 56 -2.74 0.17 12.67
C ASN A 56 -2.92 -0.86 11.55
N GLY A 57 -2.02 -0.83 10.56
CA GLY A 57 -1.97 -1.79 9.46
C GLY A 57 -0.93 -2.87 9.67
N LYS A 58 -0.85 -3.76 8.70
CA LYS A 58 0.14 -4.84 8.63
C LYS A 58 0.72 -4.94 7.23
N VAL A 59 2.04 -5.02 7.13
CA VAL A 59 2.69 -5.44 5.89
C VAL A 59 2.44 -6.94 5.71
N VAL A 60 1.72 -7.30 4.66
CA VAL A 60 1.44 -8.70 4.32
C VAL A 60 2.68 -9.33 3.68
N LYS A 61 3.24 -8.64 2.68
CA LYS A 61 4.46 -9.08 2.00
C LYS A 61 5.08 -7.96 1.18
N PHE A 62 6.39 -8.05 1.00
CA PHE A 62 7.13 -7.31 -0.01
C PHE A 62 7.40 -8.18 -1.24
N ILE A 63 7.44 -7.57 -2.42
CA ILE A 63 7.74 -8.18 -3.71
C ILE A 63 8.71 -7.24 -4.43
N GLY A 64 10.00 -7.30 -4.07
CA GLY A 64 10.98 -6.31 -4.49
C GLY A 64 10.62 -4.92 -3.95
N ASP A 65 10.48 -3.94 -4.83
CA ASP A 65 10.07 -2.57 -4.50
C ASP A 65 8.55 -2.42 -4.27
N ALA A 66 7.79 -3.47 -4.54
CA ALA A 66 6.34 -3.48 -4.35
C ALA A 66 5.95 -4.16 -3.03
N GLY A 67 4.73 -3.91 -2.57
CA GLY A 67 4.18 -4.60 -1.42
C GLY A 67 2.65 -4.62 -1.39
N LEU A 68 2.15 -5.59 -0.63
CA LEU A 68 0.76 -5.69 -0.22
C LEU A 68 0.69 -5.41 1.28
N VAL A 69 -0.20 -4.51 1.66
CA VAL A 69 -0.49 -4.22 3.06
C VAL A 69 -1.98 -4.42 3.35
N ALA A 70 -2.34 -4.50 4.61
CA ALA A 70 -3.72 -4.68 5.04
C ALA A 70 -4.03 -3.79 6.24
N PHE A 71 -5.24 -3.21 6.26
CA PHE A 71 -5.77 -2.49 7.41
C PHE A 71 -7.14 -3.07 7.76
N PRO A 72 -7.43 -3.35 9.03
CA PRO A 72 -8.75 -3.81 9.43
C PRO A 72 -9.83 -2.75 9.18
N GLU A 73 -11.09 -3.17 9.14
CA GLU A 73 -12.22 -2.30 8.78
C GLU A 73 -12.31 -1.03 9.64
N ASP A 74 -12.06 -1.14 10.93
CA ASP A 74 -12.08 -0.02 11.88
C ASP A 74 -10.91 0.96 11.73
N ALA A 75 -9.85 0.55 11.02
CA ALA A 75 -8.67 1.36 10.75
C ALA A 75 -8.62 1.95 9.32
N VAL A 76 -9.68 1.85 8.51
CA VAL A 76 -9.65 2.30 7.10
C VAL A 76 -9.24 3.77 6.97
N ALA A 77 -9.77 4.68 7.79
CA ALA A 77 -9.40 6.10 7.73
C ALA A 77 -7.93 6.32 8.11
N LYS A 78 -7.45 5.68 9.20
CA LYS A 78 -6.03 5.71 9.59
C LYS A 78 -5.14 5.11 8.50
N GLY A 79 -5.58 4.03 7.88
CA GLY A 79 -4.88 3.40 6.76
C GLY A 79 -4.72 4.35 5.58
N VAL A 80 -5.77 5.07 5.19
CA VAL A 80 -5.67 6.07 4.11
C VAL A 80 -4.70 7.21 4.46
N LEU A 81 -4.69 7.66 5.72
CA LEU A 81 -3.72 8.66 6.18
C LEU A 81 -2.28 8.11 6.17
N ALA A 82 -2.08 6.86 6.57
CA ALA A 82 -0.78 6.18 6.48
C ALA A 82 -0.30 6.04 5.02
N LEU A 83 -1.20 5.70 4.09
CA LEU A 83 -0.87 5.64 2.66
C LEU A 83 -0.51 7.01 2.09
N ARG A 84 -1.19 8.08 2.53
CA ARG A 84 -0.82 9.45 2.18
C ARG A 84 0.55 9.83 2.75
N LYS A 85 0.82 9.46 4.01
CA LYS A 85 2.12 9.64 4.66
C LYS A 85 3.21 8.90 3.88
N LEU A 86 2.99 7.62 3.54
CA LEU A 86 3.91 6.84 2.72
C LEU A 86 4.19 7.50 1.36
N LYS A 87 3.15 8.03 0.69
CA LYS A 87 3.32 8.75 -0.58
C LYS A 87 4.20 9.99 -0.42
N ASN A 88 3.98 10.80 0.61
CA ASN A 88 4.65 12.09 0.75
C ASN A 88 6.04 11.95 1.39
N GLU A 89 6.13 11.30 2.55
CA GLU A 89 7.39 11.12 3.28
C GLU A 89 8.28 10.08 2.61
N GLY A 90 7.70 9.00 2.08
CA GLY A 90 8.45 7.99 1.35
C GLY A 90 9.03 8.52 0.03
N ASP A 91 8.31 9.38 -0.70
CA ASP A 91 8.85 10.03 -1.89
C ASP A 91 9.99 11.02 -1.55
N ALA A 92 9.91 11.72 -0.42
CA ALA A 92 10.98 12.58 0.06
C ALA A 92 12.21 11.74 0.46
N TRP A 93 12.00 10.66 1.22
CA TRP A 93 13.05 9.74 1.62
C TRP A 93 13.76 9.11 0.39
N LEU A 94 13.01 8.70 -0.64
CA LEU A 94 13.59 8.18 -1.89
C LEU A 94 14.43 9.25 -2.60
N ALA A 95 14.03 10.51 -2.55
CA ALA A 95 14.82 11.60 -3.13
C ALA A 95 16.15 11.83 -2.38
N ASP A 96 16.19 11.64 -1.06
CA ASP A 96 17.42 11.71 -0.25
C ASP A 96 18.40 10.57 -0.60
N TRP A 97 17.89 9.45 -1.09
CA TRP A 97 18.69 8.34 -1.65
C TRP A 97 19.12 8.57 -3.12
N ASP A 98 18.90 9.77 -3.65
CA ASP A 98 19.17 10.13 -5.06
C ASP A 98 18.50 9.16 -6.05
N THR A 99 17.25 8.78 -5.75
CA THR A 99 16.44 7.95 -6.67
C THR A 99 15.39 8.78 -7.38
N PRO A 100 15.08 8.52 -8.67
CA PRO A 100 13.97 9.15 -9.38
C PRO A 100 12.62 8.50 -9.06
N CYS A 101 12.62 7.50 -8.19
CA CYS A 101 11.46 6.65 -7.90
C CYS A 101 10.39 7.42 -7.12
N LYS A 102 9.12 7.10 -7.39
CA LYS A 102 7.97 7.64 -6.68
C LYS A 102 6.97 6.53 -6.41
N HIS A 103 6.24 6.64 -5.31
CA HIS A 103 5.20 5.67 -4.97
C HIS A 103 4.00 5.76 -5.90
N ARG A 104 3.56 4.60 -6.36
CA ARG A 104 2.21 4.36 -6.91
C ARG A 104 1.47 3.47 -5.92
N ILE A 105 0.41 3.99 -5.34
CA ILE A 105 -0.36 3.32 -4.29
C ILE A 105 -1.80 3.16 -4.79
N LYS A 106 -2.35 1.97 -4.61
CA LYS A 106 -3.68 1.58 -5.10
C LYS A 106 -4.39 0.84 -3.99
N ALA A 107 -5.62 1.21 -3.66
CA ALA A 107 -6.32 0.57 -2.57
C ALA A 107 -7.80 0.29 -2.87
N HIS A 108 -8.25 -0.89 -2.46
CA HIS A 108 -9.64 -1.30 -2.47
C HIS A 108 -10.06 -1.81 -1.09
N PHE A 109 -11.34 -1.63 -0.74
CA PHE A 109 -11.93 -2.16 0.48
C PHE A 109 -12.99 -3.19 0.12
N GLY A 110 -12.94 -4.33 0.81
CA GLY A 110 -13.94 -5.39 0.65
C GLY A 110 -13.56 -6.67 1.39
N HIS A 111 -14.36 -7.71 1.13
CA HIS A 111 -14.20 -9.01 1.76
C HIS A 111 -13.01 -9.78 1.21
N VAL A 112 -12.28 -10.44 2.12
CA VAL A 112 -11.12 -11.28 1.82
C VAL A 112 -11.14 -12.52 2.70
N HIS A 113 -10.35 -13.52 2.33
CA HIS A 113 -9.91 -14.59 3.24
C HIS A 113 -8.43 -14.36 3.56
N CYS A 114 -8.10 -14.35 4.83
CA CYS A 114 -6.73 -14.19 5.30
C CYS A 114 -6.37 -15.22 6.36
N GLY A 115 -5.09 -15.47 6.52
CA GLY A 115 -4.58 -16.45 7.48
C GLY A 115 -3.15 -16.86 7.15
N ARG A 116 -2.61 -17.81 7.94
CA ARG A 116 -1.26 -18.31 7.72
C ARG A 116 -1.25 -19.42 6.67
N ILE A 117 -0.56 -19.16 5.55
CA ILE A 117 -0.40 -20.09 4.42
C ILE A 117 1.09 -20.24 4.07
N GLY A 118 1.46 -21.39 3.52
CA GLY A 118 2.84 -21.66 3.11
C GLY A 118 3.16 -23.14 3.09
N THR A 119 4.42 -23.46 3.25
CA THR A 119 4.92 -24.83 3.30
C THR A 119 4.67 -25.49 4.68
N ARG A 120 5.07 -26.75 4.83
CA ARG A 120 5.00 -27.43 6.13
C ARG A 120 5.91 -26.78 7.19
N THR A 121 7.02 -26.19 6.77
CA THR A 121 8.06 -25.64 7.65
C THR A 121 8.05 -24.12 7.73
N SER A 122 7.36 -23.42 6.81
CA SER A 122 7.29 -21.96 6.80
C SER A 122 5.92 -21.52 6.37
N LYS A 123 5.22 -20.83 7.27
CA LYS A 123 3.91 -20.22 7.03
C LYS A 123 3.97 -18.73 7.32
N GLN A 124 3.41 -17.94 6.43
CA GLN A 124 3.30 -16.50 6.57
C GLN A 124 1.84 -16.08 6.47
N PHE A 125 1.50 -14.96 7.10
CA PHE A 125 0.19 -14.35 6.92
C PHE A 125 0.05 -13.90 5.46
N ASP A 126 -1.08 -14.20 4.85
CA ASP A 126 -1.40 -13.74 3.50
C ASP A 126 -2.91 -13.48 3.36
N VAL A 127 -3.29 -12.76 2.29
CA VAL A 127 -4.63 -12.27 2.04
C VAL A 127 -5.04 -12.61 0.61
N PHE A 128 -6.24 -13.17 0.44
CA PHE A 128 -6.76 -13.62 -0.85
C PHE A 128 -8.20 -13.14 -1.06
N GLY A 129 -8.54 -12.81 -2.29
CA GLY A 129 -9.90 -12.47 -2.68
C GLY A 129 -9.95 -11.49 -3.84
N GLU A 130 -11.16 -11.26 -4.36
CA GLU A 130 -11.39 -10.31 -5.43
C GLU A 130 -10.96 -8.89 -5.04
N THR A 131 -11.12 -8.53 -3.76
CA THR A 131 -10.66 -7.26 -3.17
C THR A 131 -9.19 -6.98 -3.47
N VAL A 132 -8.34 -8.00 -3.28
CA VAL A 132 -6.89 -7.91 -3.56
C VAL A 132 -6.63 -7.74 -5.06
N ASN A 133 -7.35 -8.50 -5.90
CA ASN A 133 -7.19 -8.43 -7.36
C ASN A 133 -7.62 -7.06 -7.91
N ILE A 134 -8.73 -6.49 -7.42
CA ILE A 134 -9.19 -5.17 -7.80
C ILE A 134 -8.13 -4.11 -7.46
N ALA A 135 -7.58 -4.15 -6.24
CA ALA A 135 -6.52 -3.23 -5.84
C ALA A 135 -5.28 -3.37 -6.74
N ALA A 136 -4.87 -4.59 -7.08
CA ALA A 136 -3.68 -4.87 -7.88
C ALA A 136 -3.76 -4.27 -9.29
N VAL A 137 -4.93 -4.32 -9.95
CA VAL A 137 -5.11 -3.84 -11.34
C VAL A 137 -5.53 -2.38 -11.46
N LEU A 138 -5.85 -1.71 -10.35
CA LEU A 138 -6.23 -0.30 -10.35
C LEU A 138 -5.10 0.57 -10.91
N GLN A 139 -5.43 1.55 -11.75
CA GLN A 139 -4.45 2.49 -12.29
C GLN A 139 -4.20 3.62 -11.29
N SER A 140 -2.94 4.00 -11.11
CA SER A 140 -2.53 5.09 -10.23
C SER A 140 -1.22 5.73 -10.70
N ASN A 141 -1.16 7.05 -10.63
CA ASN A 141 0.08 7.84 -10.75
C ASN A 141 0.52 8.44 -9.40
N GLY A 142 -0.04 7.95 -8.30
CA GLY A 142 0.22 8.40 -6.94
C GLY A 142 -0.60 7.56 -5.99
N LEU A 143 -1.53 8.14 -5.24
CA LEU A 143 -2.51 7.42 -4.43
C LEU A 143 -3.86 7.38 -5.13
N ALA A 144 -4.39 6.20 -5.42
CA ALA A 144 -5.71 5.99 -5.98
C ALA A 144 -6.54 5.03 -5.10
N LEU A 145 -7.74 5.46 -4.75
CA LEU A 145 -8.69 4.73 -3.91
C LEU A 145 -9.96 4.45 -4.70
N THR A 146 -10.53 3.27 -4.54
CA THR A 146 -11.85 2.97 -5.10
C THR A 146 -12.98 3.68 -4.33
N ALA A 147 -14.16 3.74 -4.94
CA ALA A 147 -15.34 4.32 -4.30
C ALA A 147 -15.73 3.58 -3.00
N GLN A 148 -15.43 2.27 -2.91
CA GLN A 148 -15.65 1.47 -1.70
C GLN A 148 -14.84 2.00 -0.52
N VAL A 149 -13.56 2.32 -0.74
CA VAL A 149 -12.71 2.95 0.29
C VAL A 149 -13.28 4.30 0.68
N PHE A 150 -13.58 5.17 -0.30
CA PHE A 150 -14.08 6.52 -0.04
C PHE A 150 -15.35 6.54 0.81
N ARG A 151 -16.24 5.57 0.62
CA ARG A 151 -17.49 5.47 1.42
C ARG A 151 -17.25 5.15 2.91
N LYS A 152 -16.12 4.51 3.24
CA LYS A 152 -15.72 4.16 4.62
C LYS A 152 -15.04 5.32 5.37
N LEU A 153 -14.67 6.40 4.68
CA LEU A 153 -13.94 7.50 5.27
C LEU A 153 -14.87 8.48 6.00
N ASP A 154 -14.34 9.07 7.06
CA ASP A 154 -14.95 10.24 7.73
C ASP A 154 -14.85 11.52 6.87
N SER A 155 -15.58 12.56 7.29
CA SER A 155 -15.66 13.81 6.54
C SER A 155 -14.32 14.52 6.40
N SER A 156 -13.46 14.45 7.41
CA SER A 156 -12.16 15.12 7.40
C SER A 156 -11.20 14.44 6.43
N THR A 157 -11.15 13.12 6.43
CA THR A 157 -10.31 12.35 5.50
C THR A 157 -10.80 12.48 4.05
N ARG A 158 -12.13 12.54 3.82
CA ARG A 158 -12.69 12.77 2.47
C ARG A 158 -12.27 14.11 1.87
N GLN A 159 -12.08 15.15 2.66
CA GLN A 159 -11.64 16.47 2.18
C GLN A 159 -10.23 16.46 1.57
N LEU A 160 -9.41 15.46 1.90
CA LEU A 160 -8.08 15.29 1.32
C LEU A 160 -8.11 14.66 -0.09
N LEU A 161 -9.29 14.26 -0.55
CA LEU A 161 -9.47 13.47 -1.77
C LEU A 161 -10.38 14.19 -2.76
N LYS A 162 -10.07 14.05 -4.05
CA LYS A 162 -10.95 14.47 -5.14
C LYS A 162 -11.28 13.29 -6.04
N LYS A 163 -12.46 13.36 -6.67
CA LYS A 163 -12.88 12.36 -7.65
C LYS A 163 -12.08 12.52 -8.94
N HIS A 164 -11.60 11.40 -9.46
CA HIS A 164 -10.94 11.30 -10.76
C HIS A 164 -11.72 10.35 -11.67
N THR A 165 -11.79 10.63 -12.96
CA THR A 165 -12.49 9.82 -13.98
C THR A 165 -11.76 9.92 -15.32
N PRO A 166 -11.84 8.86 -16.17
CA PRO A 166 -12.12 7.45 -15.95
C PRO A 166 -10.86 6.66 -15.54
N PRO A 167 -10.94 5.53 -14.86
CA PRO A 167 -12.11 5.04 -14.12
C PRO A 167 -12.40 5.89 -12.89
N ILE A 168 -13.59 5.69 -12.26
CA ILE A 168 -13.91 6.43 -11.04
C ILE A 168 -13.00 5.98 -9.90
N THR A 169 -12.08 6.86 -9.52
CA THR A 169 -11.18 6.70 -8.37
C THR A 169 -11.18 7.99 -7.55
N TYR A 170 -10.63 7.91 -6.35
CA TYR A 170 -10.40 9.06 -5.48
C TYR A 170 -8.90 9.20 -5.25
N ILE A 171 -8.39 10.39 -5.49
CA ILE A 171 -6.96 10.71 -5.48
C ILE A 171 -6.72 11.90 -4.55
N LEU A 172 -5.48 12.11 -4.11
CA LEU A 172 -5.12 13.23 -3.26
C LEU A 172 -5.36 14.57 -3.98
N VAL A 173 -5.89 15.55 -3.24
CA VAL A 173 -6.06 16.92 -3.76
C VAL A 173 -4.71 17.58 -4.05
N GLU A 174 -3.70 17.28 -3.24
CA GLU A 174 -2.33 17.83 -3.32
C GLU A 174 -1.51 17.28 -4.49
N GLY A 175 -1.94 16.18 -5.11
CA GLY A 175 -1.23 15.58 -6.25
C GLY A 175 -1.39 16.43 -7.50
N ALA A 176 -0.32 17.05 -7.98
CA ALA A 176 -0.29 17.53 -9.34
C ALA A 176 -0.45 16.34 -10.29
N HIS A 177 -1.61 16.25 -10.98
CA HIS A 177 -1.69 15.37 -12.12
C HIS A 177 -0.87 16.00 -13.24
N ALA A 178 0.26 15.37 -13.57
CA ALA A 178 0.74 15.47 -14.92
C ALA A 178 -0.29 14.75 -15.80
N ASP A 179 -1.16 15.53 -16.44
CA ASP A 179 -1.93 15.08 -17.59
C ASP A 179 -0.93 14.63 -18.65
N GLN A 180 -0.81 13.34 -18.89
CA GLN A 180 -0.34 12.76 -20.15
C GLN A 180 -1.13 11.49 -20.43
#